data_b42c42a8acbcf67030117daa55eaea45
#
_entry.id   b42c42a8acbcf67030117daa55eaea45
#
_cell.length_a   1.000
_cell.length_b   1.000
_cell.length_c   1.000
_cell.angle_alpha   90.00
_cell.angle_beta   90.00
_cell.angle_gamma   90.00
#
_symmetry.space_group_name_H-M   'P 1'
#
loop_
_entity.id
_entity.type
_entity.pdbx_description
1 polymer ?
#
loop_
_entity_poly.entity_id
_entity_poly.type
_entity_poly.pdbx_seq_one_letter_code
_entity_poly.pdbx_strand_id
1 'polypeptide(L)'
;MTDAELVVRAVAGDAGAFADLVARHHAACLRFAAHALGDRIEAEDVVQETLLRAYRSLGRYQERQQFRPWLFRILVNRCRTAAGRSHARQLRTAVELTPASVIARDATHAFELRSRLARAMDGLDALHREAFLLKLGEGLEYEEIARITGASVSALKMRVKRARDQVRARWKEMERDGER
;
A
#
# COMPACT_ATOMS: atom_id res chain seq x y z
N MET A 1 13.10 -19.29 9.94
CA MET A 1 14.03 -18.15 9.82
C MET A 1 13.24 -16.85 9.89
N THR A 2 13.62 -15.94 10.78
CA THR A 2 12.97 -14.64 10.99
C THR A 2 13.46 -13.60 9.97
N ASP A 3 12.74 -12.47 9.83
CA ASP A 3 13.20 -11.36 8.97
C ASP A 3 14.56 -10.82 9.45
N ALA A 4 14.80 -10.76 10.75
CA ALA A 4 16.07 -10.29 11.31
C ALA A 4 17.25 -11.20 10.88
N GLU A 5 17.09 -12.52 10.96
CA GLU A 5 18.11 -13.47 10.50
C GLU A 5 18.38 -13.35 8.99
N LEU A 6 17.31 -13.19 8.18
CA LEU A 6 17.45 -13.00 6.74
C LEU A 6 18.17 -11.68 6.41
N VAL A 7 17.86 -10.61 7.13
CA VAL A 7 18.52 -9.31 6.95
C VAL A 7 20.01 -9.39 7.25
N VAL A 8 20.40 -10.02 8.35
CA VAL A 8 21.82 -10.19 8.71
C VAL A 8 22.58 -10.92 7.59
N ARG A 9 22.01 -12.00 7.05
CA ARG A 9 22.60 -12.75 5.94
C ARG A 9 22.65 -11.93 4.65
N ALA A 10 21.57 -11.22 4.33
CA ALA A 10 21.51 -10.41 3.12
C ALA A 10 22.51 -9.23 3.17
N VAL A 11 22.71 -8.60 4.34
CA VAL A 11 23.74 -7.57 4.55
C VAL A 11 25.16 -8.16 4.39
N ALA A 12 25.36 -9.42 4.77
CA ALA A 12 26.63 -10.14 4.55
C ALA A 12 26.84 -10.59 3.09
N GLY A 13 25.93 -10.25 2.16
CA GLY A 13 26.06 -10.53 0.74
C GLY A 13 25.31 -11.76 0.25
N ASP A 14 24.52 -12.42 1.10
CA ASP A 14 23.67 -13.55 0.71
C ASP A 14 22.44 -13.07 -0.07
N ALA A 15 22.52 -13.12 -1.40
CA ALA A 15 21.42 -12.74 -2.28
C ALA A 15 20.16 -13.62 -2.11
N GLY A 16 20.34 -14.90 -1.74
CA GLY A 16 19.24 -15.83 -1.46
C GLY A 16 18.43 -15.38 -0.24
N ALA A 17 19.08 -14.90 0.81
CA ALA A 17 18.39 -14.36 1.98
C ALA A 17 17.55 -13.11 1.65
N PHE A 18 18.04 -12.25 0.74
CA PHE A 18 17.23 -11.14 0.26
C PHE A 18 16.05 -11.60 -0.60
N ALA A 19 16.24 -12.60 -1.46
CA ALA A 19 15.14 -13.18 -2.24
C ALA A 19 14.03 -13.76 -1.34
N ASP A 20 14.39 -14.40 -0.23
CA ASP A 20 13.43 -14.88 0.77
C ASP A 20 12.65 -13.74 1.43
N LEU A 21 13.31 -12.61 1.76
CA LEU A 21 12.63 -11.40 2.26
C LEU A 21 11.65 -10.85 1.22
N VAL A 22 12.07 -10.78 -0.05
CA VAL A 22 11.21 -10.36 -1.16
C VAL A 22 9.98 -11.27 -1.27
N ALA A 23 10.18 -12.58 -1.33
CA ALA A 23 9.10 -13.54 -1.45
C ALA A 23 8.06 -13.40 -0.31
N ARG A 24 8.52 -13.11 0.90
CA ARG A 24 7.68 -12.94 2.09
C ARG A 24 6.85 -11.66 2.07
N HIS A 25 7.40 -10.56 1.57
CA HIS A 25 6.78 -9.24 1.66
C HIS A 25 6.17 -8.72 0.36
N HIS A 26 6.52 -9.30 -0.81
CA HIS A 26 6.09 -8.84 -2.12
C HIS A 26 4.58 -8.71 -2.25
N ALA A 27 3.83 -9.76 -1.86
CA ALA A 27 2.38 -9.75 -1.98
C ALA A 27 1.71 -8.64 -1.13
N ALA A 28 2.25 -8.36 0.06
CA ALA A 28 1.78 -7.27 0.92
C ALA A 28 2.08 -5.89 0.30
N CYS A 29 3.30 -5.70 -0.23
CA CYS A 29 3.68 -4.48 -0.93
C CYS A 29 2.78 -4.22 -2.16
N LEU A 30 2.52 -5.27 -2.96
CA LEU A 30 1.69 -5.14 -4.16
C LEU A 30 0.24 -4.82 -3.83
N ARG A 31 -0.35 -5.47 -2.81
CA ARG A 31 -1.70 -5.13 -2.35
C ARG A 31 -1.80 -3.68 -1.91
N PHE A 32 -0.86 -3.24 -1.08
CA PHE A 32 -0.83 -1.86 -0.60
C PHE A 32 -0.72 -0.87 -1.78
N ALA A 33 0.27 -1.04 -2.67
CA ALA A 33 0.50 -0.16 -3.80
C ALA A 33 -0.70 -0.11 -4.76
N ALA A 34 -1.31 -1.25 -5.09
CA ALA A 34 -2.49 -1.33 -5.94
C ALA A 34 -3.68 -0.56 -5.38
N HIS A 35 -3.93 -0.68 -4.08
CA HIS A 35 -5.01 0.09 -3.44
C HIS A 35 -4.66 1.57 -3.22
N ALA A 36 -3.39 1.90 -3.04
CA ALA A 36 -2.95 3.28 -2.85
C ALA A 36 -2.99 4.09 -4.16
N LEU A 37 -2.61 3.45 -5.28
CA LEU A 37 -2.50 4.10 -6.60
C LEU A 37 -3.77 3.92 -7.45
N GLY A 38 -4.55 2.86 -7.23
CA GLY A 38 -5.71 2.53 -8.05
C GLY A 38 -5.35 1.95 -9.43
N ASP A 39 -4.07 1.78 -9.72
CA ASP A 39 -3.54 1.21 -10.96
C ASP A 39 -2.57 0.07 -10.64
N ARG A 40 -2.86 -1.13 -11.17
CA ARG A 40 -2.06 -2.32 -10.90
C ARG A 40 -0.71 -2.30 -11.61
N ILE A 41 -0.66 -1.78 -12.83
CA ILE A 41 0.58 -1.74 -13.61
C ILE A 41 1.55 -0.77 -12.93
N GLU A 42 1.07 0.44 -12.58
CA GLU A 42 1.86 1.42 -11.83
C GLU A 42 2.29 0.87 -10.45
N ALA A 43 1.44 0.08 -9.80
CA ALA A 43 1.76 -0.58 -8.53
C ALA A 43 2.89 -1.61 -8.66
N GLU A 44 2.89 -2.43 -9.72
CA GLU A 44 3.95 -3.40 -9.99
C GLU A 44 5.30 -2.70 -10.21
N ASP A 45 5.33 -1.62 -10.98
CA ASP A 45 6.53 -0.81 -11.20
C ASP A 45 7.04 -0.17 -9.90
N VAL A 46 6.14 0.39 -9.10
CA VAL A 46 6.48 1.01 -7.81
C VAL A 46 7.02 -0.03 -6.82
N VAL A 47 6.45 -1.23 -6.78
CA VAL A 47 6.95 -2.32 -5.92
C VAL A 47 8.33 -2.77 -6.37
N GLN A 48 8.55 -2.97 -7.66
CA GLN A 48 9.85 -3.35 -8.19
C GLN A 48 10.93 -2.30 -7.83
N GLU A 49 10.63 -1.01 -8.04
CA GLU A 49 11.55 0.07 -7.67
C GLU A 49 11.79 0.14 -6.16
N THR A 50 10.76 -0.13 -5.34
CA THR A 50 10.86 -0.21 -3.88
C THR A 50 11.85 -1.29 -3.46
N LEU A 51 11.72 -2.49 -4.02
CA LEU A 51 12.58 -3.63 -3.70
C LEU A 51 14.03 -3.40 -4.13
N LEU A 52 14.24 -2.80 -5.31
CA LEU A 52 15.58 -2.40 -5.76
C LEU A 52 16.21 -1.36 -4.82
N ARG A 53 15.45 -0.38 -4.35
CA ARG A 53 15.92 0.62 -3.39
C ARG A 53 16.20 -0.01 -2.02
N ALA A 54 15.34 -0.92 -1.58
CA ALA A 54 15.55 -1.68 -0.35
C ALA A 54 16.87 -2.45 -0.42
N TYR A 55 17.11 -3.18 -1.49
CA TYR A 55 18.37 -3.92 -1.70
C TYR A 55 19.59 -3.01 -1.61
N ARG A 56 19.58 -1.89 -2.36
CA ARG A 56 20.71 -0.93 -2.40
C ARG A 56 20.95 -0.22 -1.07
N SER A 57 19.93 -0.07 -0.24
CA SER A 57 20.02 0.61 1.05
C SER A 57 20.12 -0.35 2.25
N LEU A 58 20.14 -1.66 1.99
CA LEU A 58 20.15 -2.68 3.04
C LEU A 58 21.38 -2.58 3.94
N GLY A 59 22.56 -2.22 3.39
CA GLY A 59 23.78 -2.01 4.18
C GLY A 59 23.70 -0.83 5.17
N ARG A 60 22.71 0.05 5.04
CA ARG A 60 22.42 1.15 5.97
C ARG A 60 21.25 0.84 6.91
N TYR A 61 20.64 -0.34 6.76
CA TYR A 61 19.55 -0.77 7.62
C TYR A 61 20.07 -0.99 9.05
N GLN A 62 19.38 -0.41 10.01
CA GLN A 62 19.69 -0.62 11.42
C GLN A 62 18.65 -1.56 12.02
N GLU A 63 19.10 -2.64 12.65
CA GLU A 63 18.27 -3.73 13.18
C GLU A 63 17.21 -3.30 14.21
N ARG A 64 17.33 -2.11 14.80
CA ARG A 64 16.31 -1.52 15.68
C ARG A 64 14.99 -1.21 14.98
N GLN A 65 14.96 -1.22 13.65
CA GLN A 65 13.77 -1.02 12.85
C GLN A 65 13.37 -2.39 12.30
N GLN A 66 12.19 -2.85 12.65
CA GLN A 66 11.63 -4.06 12.05
C GLN A 66 11.64 -3.91 10.52
N PHE A 67 12.09 -4.94 9.80
CA PHE A 67 12.29 -4.90 8.34
C PHE A 67 11.03 -4.46 7.60
N ARG A 68 9.87 -5.00 7.98
CA ARG A 68 8.60 -4.68 7.34
C ARG A 68 8.22 -3.19 7.43
N PRO A 69 8.20 -2.51 8.58
CA PRO A 69 7.99 -1.06 8.64
C PRO A 69 9.00 -0.25 7.85
N TRP A 70 10.26 -0.65 7.83
CA TRP A 70 11.29 0.01 7.03
C TRP A 70 11.03 -0.13 5.54
N LEU A 71 10.68 -1.33 5.04
CA LEU A 71 10.31 -1.57 3.65
C LEU A 71 9.08 -0.74 3.26
N PHE A 72 8.04 -0.72 4.12
CA PHE A 72 6.84 0.07 3.89
C PHE A 72 7.10 1.58 3.87
N ARG A 73 8.08 2.07 4.61
CA ARG A 73 8.50 3.48 4.52
C ARG A 73 9.02 3.82 3.11
N ILE A 74 9.81 2.94 2.52
CA ILE A 74 10.29 3.11 1.14
C ILE A 74 9.09 3.07 0.18
N LEU A 75 8.21 2.07 0.32
CA LEU A 75 7.03 1.88 -0.52
C LEU A 75 6.08 3.07 -0.49
N VAL A 76 5.70 3.55 0.70
CA VAL A 76 4.80 4.71 0.87
C VAL A 76 5.37 5.95 0.19
N ASN A 77 6.65 6.22 0.36
CA ASN A 77 7.32 7.35 -0.30
C ASN A 77 7.32 7.20 -1.83
N ARG A 78 7.44 5.99 -2.35
CA ARG A 78 7.35 5.73 -3.80
C ARG A 78 5.93 5.90 -4.33
N CYS A 79 4.93 5.37 -3.63
CA CYS A 79 3.52 5.57 -3.97
C CYS A 79 3.15 7.06 -4.00
N ARG A 80 3.56 7.84 -3.01
CA ARG A 80 3.33 9.30 -2.98
C ARG A 80 3.96 10.01 -4.18
N THR A 81 5.19 9.63 -4.55
CA THR A 81 5.88 10.19 -5.72
C THR A 81 5.18 9.82 -7.02
N ALA A 82 4.72 8.58 -7.17
CA ALA A 82 3.99 8.10 -8.32
C ALA A 82 2.64 8.83 -8.47
N ALA A 83 1.85 8.88 -7.40
CA ALA A 83 0.57 9.60 -7.39
C ALA A 83 0.71 11.09 -7.77
N GLY A 84 1.77 11.76 -7.28
CA GLY A 84 2.06 13.15 -7.66
C GLY A 84 2.38 13.31 -9.15
N ARG A 85 3.07 12.34 -9.76
CA ARG A 85 3.38 12.34 -11.20
C ARG A 85 2.13 12.08 -12.05
N SER A 86 1.30 11.11 -11.65
CA SER A 86 0.03 10.81 -12.32
C SER A 86 -0.90 12.02 -12.30
N HIS A 87 -1.04 12.68 -11.16
CA HIS A 87 -1.85 13.89 -11.04
C HIS A 87 -1.32 15.04 -11.91
N ALA A 88 -0.01 15.27 -11.94
CA ALA A 88 0.61 16.29 -12.82
C ALA A 88 0.44 15.95 -14.31
N ARG A 89 0.42 14.66 -14.68
CA ARG A 89 0.14 14.22 -16.06
C ARG A 89 -1.31 14.47 -16.43
N GLN A 90 -2.27 14.12 -15.56
CA GLN A 90 -3.69 14.36 -15.78
C GLN A 90 -4.02 15.85 -15.96
N LEU A 91 -3.37 16.73 -15.21
CA LEU A 91 -3.52 18.18 -15.37
C LEU A 91 -2.98 18.72 -16.69
N ARG A 92 -1.99 18.04 -17.29
CA ARG A 92 -1.41 18.42 -18.60
C ARG A 92 -2.17 17.84 -19.78
N THR A 93 -2.75 16.68 -19.62
CA THR A 93 -3.59 15.99 -20.60
C THR A 93 -5.03 16.11 -20.14
N ALA A 94 -5.70 17.22 -20.50
CA ALA A 94 -7.16 17.35 -20.37
C ALA A 94 -7.84 16.48 -21.43
N VAL A 95 -7.67 15.16 -21.38
CA VAL A 95 -8.37 14.17 -22.18
C VAL A 95 -8.85 13.09 -21.23
N GLU A 96 -10.15 12.79 -21.32
CA GLU A 96 -10.87 11.79 -20.56
C GLU A 96 -10.07 10.48 -20.42
N LEU A 97 -9.59 10.20 -19.23
CA LEU A 97 -9.15 8.87 -18.85
C LEU A 97 -10.25 8.25 -17.99
N THR A 98 -11.06 7.42 -18.63
CA THR A 98 -11.89 6.44 -17.94
C THR A 98 -11.04 5.67 -16.93
N PRO A 99 -11.52 5.44 -15.70
CA PRO A 99 -10.85 4.58 -14.75
C PRO A 99 -10.66 3.21 -15.40
N ALA A 100 -9.42 2.77 -15.58
CA ALA A 100 -9.13 1.44 -16.05
C ALA A 100 -9.62 0.46 -14.97
N SER A 101 -10.81 -0.07 -15.16
CA SER A 101 -11.33 -1.17 -14.38
C SER A 101 -10.48 -2.40 -14.71
N VAL A 102 -9.57 -2.74 -13.82
CA VAL A 102 -8.82 -3.99 -13.91
C VAL A 102 -9.78 -5.14 -13.61
N ILE A 103 -10.40 -5.64 -14.67
CA ILE A 103 -11.18 -6.87 -14.63
C ILE A 103 -10.21 -8.02 -14.74
N ALA A 104 -9.69 -8.50 -13.62
CA ALA A 104 -9.19 -9.85 -13.55
C ALA A 104 -10.41 -10.77 -13.32
N ARG A 105 -10.70 -11.58 -14.32
CA ARG A 105 -11.77 -12.59 -14.30
C ARG A 105 -11.36 -13.76 -13.43
N ASP A 106 -11.66 -13.70 -12.16
CA ASP A 106 -11.92 -14.88 -11.33
C ASP A 106 -13.12 -14.56 -10.45
N ALA A 107 -14.27 -15.10 -10.90
CA ALA A 107 -15.58 -14.89 -10.27
C ALA A 107 -15.69 -15.74 -8.98
N THR A 108 -14.89 -15.40 -7.97
CA THR A 108 -15.08 -15.93 -6.62
C THR A 108 -15.62 -14.83 -5.73
N HIS A 109 -16.46 -15.21 -4.75
CA HIS A 109 -16.99 -14.30 -3.73
C HIS A 109 -15.91 -13.38 -3.10
N ALA A 110 -14.67 -13.88 -2.98
CA ALA A 110 -13.53 -13.12 -2.52
C ALA A 110 -13.13 -11.97 -3.48
N PHE A 111 -13.31 -12.15 -4.80
CA PHE A 111 -13.06 -11.10 -5.78
C PHE A 111 -14.11 -10.00 -5.72
N GLU A 112 -15.38 -10.37 -5.62
CA GLU A 112 -16.49 -9.42 -5.47
C GLU A 112 -16.33 -8.57 -4.23
N LEU A 113 -15.97 -9.20 -3.10
CA LEU A 113 -15.71 -8.51 -1.83
C LEU A 113 -14.55 -7.51 -1.95
N ARG A 114 -13.45 -7.91 -2.59
CA ARG A 114 -12.30 -7.01 -2.85
C ARG A 114 -12.67 -5.85 -3.77
N SER A 115 -13.43 -6.10 -4.82
CA SER A 115 -13.90 -5.08 -5.76
C SER A 115 -14.84 -4.08 -5.07
N ARG A 116 -15.75 -4.57 -4.23
CA ARG A 116 -16.63 -3.71 -3.42
C ARG A 116 -15.83 -2.86 -2.42
N LEU A 117 -14.83 -3.44 -1.76
CA LEU A 117 -13.96 -2.70 -0.85
C LEU A 117 -13.16 -1.61 -1.59
N ALA A 118 -12.60 -1.92 -2.76
CA ALA A 118 -11.90 -0.95 -3.59
C ALA A 118 -12.82 0.25 -3.93
N ARG A 119 -14.04 -0.02 -4.42
CA ARG A 119 -15.04 1.03 -4.70
C ARG A 119 -15.43 1.83 -3.44
N ALA A 120 -15.53 1.19 -2.28
CA ALA A 120 -15.83 1.90 -1.04
C ALA A 120 -14.68 2.84 -0.63
N MET A 121 -13.45 2.54 -1.04
CA MET A 121 -12.27 3.37 -0.77
C MET A 121 -12.03 4.48 -1.79
N ASP A 122 -12.67 4.46 -2.98
CA ASP A 122 -12.41 5.43 -4.07
C ASP A 122 -12.63 6.90 -3.68
N GLY A 123 -13.46 7.17 -2.69
CA GLY A 123 -13.68 8.55 -2.21
C GLY A 123 -12.81 8.97 -1.03
N LEU A 124 -11.88 8.13 -0.59
CA LEU A 124 -10.95 8.55 0.45
C LEU A 124 -9.88 9.45 -0.16
N ASP A 125 -9.57 10.54 0.52
CA ASP A 125 -8.35 11.28 0.19
C ASP A 125 -7.09 10.43 0.46
N ALA A 126 -5.98 10.81 -0.16
CA ALA A 126 -4.74 10.02 -0.15
C ALA A 126 -4.22 9.73 1.27
N LEU A 127 -4.32 10.71 2.20
CA LEU A 127 -3.80 10.54 3.57
C LEU A 127 -4.70 9.64 4.42
N HIS A 128 -6.01 9.70 4.22
CA HIS A 128 -6.96 8.79 4.88
C HIS A 128 -6.83 7.38 4.33
N ARG A 129 -6.73 7.21 3.01
CA ARG A 129 -6.51 5.92 2.35
C ARG A 129 -5.22 5.27 2.82
N GLU A 130 -4.12 6.01 2.84
CA GLU A 130 -2.81 5.53 3.29
C GLU A 130 -2.87 5.02 4.74
N ALA A 131 -3.39 5.83 5.67
CA ALA A 131 -3.49 5.44 7.07
C ALA A 131 -4.40 4.22 7.27
N PHE A 132 -5.50 4.15 6.53
CA PHE A 132 -6.44 3.01 6.56
C PHE A 132 -5.77 1.73 6.07
N LEU A 133 -5.07 1.76 4.94
CA LEU A 133 -4.38 0.60 4.37
C LEU A 133 -3.26 0.10 5.29
N LEU A 134 -2.45 1.01 5.85
CA LEU A 134 -1.37 0.63 6.75
C LEU A 134 -1.90 0.01 8.07
N LYS A 135 -2.98 0.56 8.64
CA LYS A 135 -3.51 0.04 9.92
C LYS A 135 -4.38 -1.20 9.73
N LEU A 136 -5.35 -1.17 8.82
CA LEU A 136 -6.35 -2.24 8.67
C LEU A 136 -5.98 -3.26 7.58
N GLY A 137 -5.31 -2.83 6.52
CA GLY A 137 -4.85 -3.73 5.47
C GLY A 137 -3.59 -4.48 5.86
N GLU A 138 -2.64 -3.79 6.47
CA GLU A 138 -1.33 -4.38 6.80
C GLU A 138 -1.12 -4.63 8.29
N GLY A 139 -2.04 -4.22 9.16
CA GLY A 139 -2.01 -4.52 10.59
C GLY A 139 -0.87 -3.84 11.36
N LEU A 140 -0.29 -2.76 10.82
CA LEU A 140 0.80 -2.05 11.48
C LEU A 140 0.31 -1.29 12.72
N GLU A 141 1.18 -1.17 13.72
CA GLU A 141 0.87 -0.36 14.91
C GLU A 141 0.97 1.14 14.62
N TYR A 142 0.25 1.97 15.36
CA TYR A 142 0.21 3.42 15.10
C TYR A 142 1.58 4.07 15.22
N GLU A 143 2.42 3.58 16.09
CA GLU A 143 3.81 4.02 16.29
C GLU A 143 4.69 3.68 15.07
N GLU A 144 4.45 2.52 14.44
CA GLU A 144 5.11 2.13 13.20
C GLU A 144 4.65 2.99 12.04
N ILE A 145 3.33 3.22 11.91
CA ILE A 145 2.75 4.09 10.89
C ILE A 145 3.26 5.52 11.05
N ALA A 146 3.40 6.02 12.28
CA ALA A 146 3.97 7.34 12.55
C ALA A 146 5.41 7.46 12.04
N ARG A 147 6.24 6.43 12.26
CA ARG A 147 7.62 6.36 11.72
C ARG A 147 7.66 6.29 10.20
N ILE A 148 6.70 5.60 9.57
CA ILE A 148 6.59 5.48 8.11
C ILE A 148 6.18 6.80 7.49
N THR A 149 5.14 7.44 8.03
CA THR A 149 4.44 8.56 7.39
C THR A 149 4.92 9.94 7.85
N GLY A 150 5.56 10.02 9.00
CA GLY A 150 5.92 11.27 9.68
C GLY A 150 4.76 11.97 10.40
N ALA A 151 3.57 11.35 10.44
CA ALA A 151 2.40 11.91 11.11
C ALA A 151 2.38 11.52 12.59
N SER A 152 1.74 12.34 13.43
CA SER A 152 1.55 12.00 14.85
C SER A 152 0.55 10.84 15.03
N VAL A 153 0.71 10.07 16.08
CA VAL A 153 -0.19 8.96 16.44
C VAL A 153 -1.64 9.43 16.57
N SER A 154 -1.87 10.61 17.18
CA SER A 154 -3.21 11.18 17.30
C SER A 154 -3.84 11.52 15.95
N ALA A 155 -3.07 12.11 15.02
CA ALA A 155 -3.53 12.40 13.68
C ALA A 155 -3.87 11.10 12.92
N LEU A 156 -3.05 10.06 13.06
CA LEU A 156 -3.28 8.75 12.43
C LEU A 156 -4.55 8.09 12.96
N LYS A 157 -4.79 8.09 14.27
CA LYS A 157 -6.03 7.56 14.86
C LYS A 157 -7.26 8.26 14.28
N MET A 158 -7.20 9.60 14.12
CA MET A 158 -8.30 10.36 13.51
C MET A 158 -8.47 10.05 12.03
N ARG A 159 -7.38 9.92 11.25
CA ARG A 159 -7.43 9.55 9.82
C ARG A 159 -8.05 8.17 9.64
N VAL A 160 -7.60 7.17 10.39
CA VAL A 160 -8.14 5.81 10.33
C VAL A 160 -9.61 5.77 10.71
N LYS A 161 -10.01 6.50 11.77
CA LYS A 161 -11.41 6.60 12.17
C LYS A 161 -12.27 7.17 11.05
N ARG A 162 -11.89 8.33 10.50
CA ARG A 162 -12.64 8.98 9.41
C ARG A 162 -12.71 8.11 8.15
N ALA A 163 -11.58 7.50 7.76
CA ALA A 163 -11.55 6.58 6.63
C ALA A 163 -12.52 5.40 6.83
N ARG A 164 -12.48 4.77 8.01
CA ARG A 164 -13.37 3.66 8.34
C ARG A 164 -14.85 4.07 8.30
N ASP A 165 -15.18 5.24 8.84
CA ASP A 165 -16.55 5.72 8.86
C ASP A 165 -17.05 6.01 7.42
N GLN A 166 -16.23 6.59 6.55
CA GLN A 166 -16.55 6.82 5.13
C GLN A 166 -16.69 5.51 4.35
N VAL A 167 -15.76 4.56 4.50
CA VAL A 167 -15.85 3.25 3.85
C VAL A 167 -17.11 2.52 4.28
N ARG A 168 -17.45 2.54 5.58
CA ARG A 168 -18.68 1.91 6.09
C ARG A 168 -19.94 2.55 5.51
N ALA A 169 -19.99 3.87 5.40
CA ALA A 169 -21.13 4.58 4.83
C ALA A 169 -21.35 4.16 3.36
N ARG A 170 -20.29 4.20 2.55
CA ARG A 170 -20.34 3.78 1.14
C ARG A 170 -20.68 2.32 0.95
N TRP A 171 -20.17 1.46 1.80
CA TRP A 171 -20.50 0.04 1.78
C TRP A 171 -21.99 -0.19 1.96
N LYS A 172 -22.61 0.47 2.94
CA LYS A 172 -24.08 0.40 3.16
C LYS A 172 -24.90 0.98 2.01
N GLU A 173 -24.40 2.00 1.33
CA GLU A 173 -25.05 2.54 0.12
C GLU A 173 -25.06 1.50 -1.00
N MET A 174 -23.92 0.86 -1.27
CA MET A 174 -23.82 -0.20 -2.29
C MET A 174 -24.65 -1.44 -1.96
N GLU A 175 -24.87 -1.77 -0.69
CA GLU A 175 -25.77 -2.85 -0.28
C GLU A 175 -27.23 -2.51 -0.64
N ARG A 176 -27.66 -1.30 -0.34
CA ARG A 176 -29.03 -0.83 -0.66
C ARG A 176 -29.31 -0.72 -2.15
N ASP A 177 -28.30 -0.37 -2.96
CA ASP A 177 -28.45 -0.26 -4.41
C ASP A 177 -28.43 -1.63 -5.10
N GLY A 178 -27.78 -2.63 -4.52
CA GLY A 178 -27.77 -4.00 -5.02
C GLY A 178 -29.03 -4.82 -4.69
N GLU A 179 -29.86 -4.34 -3.78
CA GLU A 179 -31.15 -4.96 -3.40
C GLU A 179 -32.35 -4.41 -4.21
N ARG A 180 -32.15 -3.42 -5.09
CA ARG A 180 -33.15 -2.84 -5.99
C ARG A 180 -33.03 -3.41 -7.41
#